data_673103f679a6c6909c1a1732b7977964
#
_entry.id   673103f679a6c6909c1a1732b7977964
#
_cell.length_a   1.000
_cell.length_b   1.000
_cell.length_c   1.000
_cell.angle_alpha   90.00
_cell.angle_beta   90.00
_cell.angle_gamma   90.00
#
_symmetry.space_group_name_H-M   'P 1'
#
loop_
_entity.id
_entity.type
_entity.pdbx_description
1 polymer ?
#
loop_
_entity_poly.entity_id
_entity_poly.type
_entity_poly.pdbx_seq_one_letter_code
_entity_poly.pdbx_strand_id
1 'polypeptide(L)'
;METVQVYCWRAVRPALLAGLSFDPHEQQRRSRLRFATLTERFDHAHAGLRIALGDALNCDPASLQFQYSALGKPALLHPSGMHFSLSHAGQYCMLAVGACPLGLDLEVHQAGAAALQQLIPFVMQ
;
A
#
# COMPACT_ATOMS: atom_id res chain seq x y z
N MET A 1 -18.67 -11.90 -12.08
CA MET A 1 -18.67 -11.05 -10.87
C MET A 1 -17.24 -10.61 -10.59
N GLU A 2 -17.05 -9.33 -10.43
CA GLU A 2 -15.73 -8.80 -10.16
C GLU A 2 -15.39 -8.97 -8.69
N THR A 3 -14.15 -9.38 -8.44
CA THR A 3 -13.64 -9.58 -7.09
C THR A 3 -12.73 -8.44 -6.73
N VAL A 4 -12.94 -7.87 -5.56
CA VAL A 4 -12.05 -6.87 -4.97
C VAL A 4 -11.30 -7.53 -3.82
N GLN A 5 -9.99 -7.46 -3.86
CA GLN A 5 -9.15 -7.92 -2.76
C GLN A 5 -8.79 -6.73 -1.87
N VAL A 6 -8.89 -6.92 -0.58
CA VAL A 6 -8.63 -5.86 0.40
C VAL A 6 -7.53 -6.32 1.34
N TYR A 7 -6.54 -5.45 1.52
CA TYR A 7 -5.42 -5.67 2.44
C TYR A 7 -5.37 -4.51 3.44
N CYS A 8 -4.97 -4.82 4.64
CA CYS A 8 -4.76 -3.80 5.64
C CYS A 8 -3.54 -4.16 6.49
N TRP A 9 -2.76 -3.16 6.84
CA TRP A 9 -1.57 -3.39 7.65
C TRP A 9 -1.25 -2.14 8.47
N ARG A 10 -0.45 -2.35 9.51
CA ARG A 10 0.10 -1.27 10.31
C ARG A 10 1.60 -1.13 10.10
N ALA A 11 2.29 -2.24 9.99
CA ALA A 11 3.73 -2.26 9.82
C ALA A 11 4.14 -3.45 8.95
N VAL A 12 5.29 -3.31 8.32
CA VAL A 12 5.92 -4.36 7.51
C VAL A 12 7.10 -4.91 8.31
N ARG A 13 7.28 -6.22 8.29
CA ARG A 13 8.42 -6.86 8.96
C ARG A 13 9.74 -6.26 8.47
N PRO A 14 10.72 -6.03 9.36
CA PRO A 14 11.99 -5.43 8.96
C PRO A 14 12.69 -6.16 7.82
N ALA A 15 12.63 -7.48 7.79
CA ALA A 15 13.24 -8.27 6.71
C ALA A 15 12.60 -7.99 5.36
N LEU A 16 11.26 -7.85 5.32
CA LEU A 16 10.55 -7.51 4.09
C LEU A 16 10.81 -6.07 3.68
N LEU A 17 10.86 -5.16 4.65
CA LEU A 17 11.14 -3.75 4.41
C LEU A 17 12.53 -3.56 3.80
N ALA A 18 13.54 -4.25 4.32
CA ALA A 18 14.92 -4.16 3.86
C ALA A 18 15.11 -4.74 2.46
N GLY A 19 14.27 -5.68 2.05
CA GLY A 19 14.37 -6.34 0.75
C GLY A 19 13.73 -5.58 -0.40
N LEU A 20 13.07 -4.43 -0.14
CA LEU A 20 12.35 -3.70 -1.15
C LEU A 20 13.09 -2.44 -1.58
N SER A 21 12.99 -2.15 -2.88
CA SER A 21 13.50 -0.91 -3.46
C SER A 21 12.34 -0.03 -3.87
N PHE A 22 12.48 1.25 -3.62
CA PHE A 22 11.51 2.26 -4.05
C PHE A 22 11.93 2.86 -5.39
N ASP A 23 10.94 3.27 -6.18
CA ASP A 23 11.22 3.94 -7.45
C ASP A 23 11.72 5.39 -7.22
N PRO A 24 12.22 6.08 -8.27
CA PRO A 24 12.73 7.44 -8.10
C PRO A 24 11.70 8.43 -7.56
N HIS A 25 10.43 8.27 -7.90
CA HIS A 25 9.36 9.14 -7.40
C HIS A 25 9.16 8.94 -5.89
N GLU A 26 9.11 7.68 -5.46
CA GLU A 26 9.00 7.34 -4.04
C GLU A 26 10.22 7.84 -3.26
N GLN A 27 11.41 7.64 -3.81
CA GLN A 27 12.65 8.10 -3.19
C GLN A 27 12.67 9.62 -3.01
N GLN A 28 12.21 10.34 -4.02
CA GLN A 28 12.14 11.80 -3.96
C GLN A 28 11.16 12.28 -2.90
N ARG A 29 9.98 11.68 -2.84
CA ARG A 29 8.99 12.01 -1.82
C ARG A 29 9.51 11.72 -0.42
N ARG A 30 10.15 10.57 -0.25
CA ARG A 30 10.74 10.16 1.02
C ARG A 30 11.81 11.15 1.49
N SER A 31 12.65 11.62 0.59
CA SER A 31 13.73 12.55 0.90
C SER A 31 13.25 13.91 1.41
N ARG A 32 12.00 14.26 1.13
CA ARG A 32 11.40 15.53 1.57
C ARG A 32 10.80 15.46 2.97
N LEU A 33 10.70 14.29 3.55
CA LEU A 33 10.15 14.11 4.88
C LEU A 33 11.17 14.53 5.93
N ARG A 34 10.74 15.37 6.89
CA ARG A 34 11.64 15.99 7.86
C ARG A 34 11.75 15.23 9.18
N PHE A 35 10.78 14.37 9.48
CA PHE A 35 10.72 13.68 10.75
C PHE A 35 10.84 12.17 10.56
N ALA A 36 11.59 11.52 11.45
CA ALA A 36 11.81 10.08 11.39
C ALA A 36 10.50 9.29 11.42
N THR A 37 9.52 9.74 12.20
CA THR A 37 8.21 9.08 12.28
C THR A 37 7.47 9.10 10.94
N LEU A 38 7.56 10.20 10.20
CA LEU A 38 6.95 10.31 8.87
C LEU A 38 7.66 9.43 7.86
N THR A 39 8.98 9.35 7.93
CA THR A 39 9.77 8.46 7.09
C THR A 39 9.43 7.00 7.35
N GLU A 40 9.30 6.60 8.61
CA GLU A 40 8.89 5.25 8.95
C GLU A 40 7.49 4.92 8.42
N ARG A 41 6.54 5.83 8.58
CA ARG A 41 5.18 5.63 8.05
C ARG A 41 5.19 5.50 6.54
N PHE A 42 5.98 6.32 5.87
CA PHE A 42 6.15 6.24 4.42
C PHE A 42 6.70 4.87 4.02
N ASP A 43 7.76 4.42 4.67
CA ASP A 43 8.40 3.15 4.36
C ASP A 43 7.42 1.98 4.52
N HIS A 44 6.70 1.94 5.63
CA HIS A 44 5.72 0.87 5.87
C HIS A 44 4.54 0.93 4.91
N ALA A 45 4.08 2.12 4.56
CA ALA A 45 2.97 2.28 3.63
C ALA A 45 3.36 1.82 2.22
N HIS A 46 4.50 2.29 1.72
CA HIS A 46 4.92 1.97 0.36
C HIS A 46 5.46 0.55 0.21
N ALA A 47 6.16 0.04 1.21
CA ALA A 47 6.58 -1.36 1.21
C ALA A 47 5.36 -2.28 1.26
N GLY A 48 4.39 -1.98 2.12
CA GLY A 48 3.16 -2.74 2.21
C GLY A 48 2.35 -2.71 0.93
N LEU A 49 2.27 -1.55 0.28
CA LEU A 49 1.61 -1.40 -1.02
C LEU A 49 2.21 -2.36 -2.05
N ARG A 50 3.53 -2.39 -2.17
CA ARG A 50 4.21 -3.26 -3.14
C ARG A 50 4.04 -4.73 -2.82
N ILE A 51 4.14 -5.11 -1.55
CA ILE A 51 3.98 -6.50 -1.12
C ILE A 51 2.53 -6.95 -1.36
N ALA A 52 1.56 -6.14 -0.98
CA ALA A 52 0.15 -6.49 -1.14
C ALA A 52 -0.26 -6.57 -2.62
N LEU A 53 0.21 -5.63 -3.45
CA LEU A 53 -0.04 -5.68 -4.88
C LEU A 53 0.63 -6.90 -5.52
N GLY A 54 1.85 -7.23 -5.12
CA GLY A 54 2.54 -8.43 -5.59
C GLY A 54 1.76 -9.70 -5.24
N ASP A 55 1.21 -9.77 -4.05
CA ASP A 55 0.36 -10.88 -3.63
C ASP A 55 -0.94 -10.94 -4.44
N ALA A 56 -1.63 -9.81 -4.56
CA ALA A 56 -2.90 -9.73 -5.28
C ALA A 56 -2.77 -10.08 -6.77
N LEU A 57 -1.67 -9.65 -7.38
CA LEU A 57 -1.42 -9.82 -8.82
C LEU A 57 -0.53 -11.03 -9.13
N ASN A 58 -0.14 -11.75 -8.09
CA ASN A 58 0.71 -12.95 -8.19
C ASN A 58 2.00 -12.65 -8.98
N CYS A 59 2.69 -11.59 -8.60
CA CYS A 59 3.95 -11.20 -9.21
C CYS A 59 4.94 -10.72 -8.16
N ASP A 60 6.22 -10.63 -8.55
CA ASP A 60 7.26 -10.09 -7.69
C ASP A 60 6.98 -8.61 -7.42
N PRO A 61 7.00 -8.17 -6.15
CA PRO A 61 6.85 -6.74 -5.84
C PRO A 61 7.85 -5.84 -6.59
N ALA A 62 9.04 -6.35 -6.89
CA ALA A 62 10.04 -5.60 -7.64
C ALA A 62 9.69 -5.40 -9.12
N SER A 63 8.77 -6.20 -9.66
CA SER A 63 8.32 -6.07 -11.05
C SER A 63 7.26 -5.01 -11.25
N LEU A 64 6.68 -4.50 -10.18
CA LEU A 64 5.62 -3.50 -10.25
C LEU A 64 6.17 -2.17 -10.76
N GLN A 65 5.46 -1.59 -11.73
CA GLN A 65 5.78 -0.26 -12.25
C GLN A 65 4.56 0.64 -12.08
N PHE A 66 4.81 1.84 -11.56
CA PHE A 66 3.77 2.83 -11.31
C PHE A 66 3.95 4.03 -12.24
N GLN A 67 2.82 4.64 -12.57
CA GLN A 67 2.78 5.99 -13.12
C GLN A 67 2.05 6.88 -12.12
N TYR A 68 2.38 8.17 -12.13
CA TYR A 68 1.88 9.09 -11.12
C TYR A 68 1.14 10.24 -11.80
N SER A 69 -0.04 10.60 -11.24
CA SER A 69 -0.79 11.75 -11.70
C SER A 69 -0.06 13.05 -11.34
N ALA A 70 -0.55 14.17 -11.85
CA ALA A 70 -0.01 15.49 -11.51
C ALA A 70 -0.03 15.76 -10.00
N LEU A 71 -0.98 15.15 -9.28
CA LEU A 71 -1.08 15.26 -7.82
C LEU A 71 -0.27 14.20 -7.07
N GLY A 72 0.48 13.37 -7.78
CA GLY A 72 1.31 12.34 -7.18
C GLY A 72 0.59 11.04 -6.82
N LYS A 73 -0.64 10.86 -7.29
CA LYS A 73 -1.39 9.62 -7.04
C LYS A 73 -0.85 8.50 -7.92
N PRO A 74 -0.43 7.37 -7.33
CA PRO A 74 0.10 6.25 -8.11
C PRO A 74 -1.02 5.45 -8.78
N ALA A 75 -0.71 4.92 -9.96
CA ALA A 75 -1.52 3.94 -10.66
C ALA A 75 -0.60 2.88 -11.25
N LEU A 76 -1.12 1.68 -11.50
CA LEU A 76 -0.32 0.61 -12.07
C LEU A 76 -0.10 0.86 -13.56
N LEU A 77 1.16 0.94 -13.95
CA LEU A 77 1.57 0.93 -15.34
C LEU A 77 1.81 -0.51 -15.79
N HIS A 78 2.42 -1.31 -14.92
CA HIS A 78 2.68 -2.72 -15.17
C HIS A 78 2.59 -3.52 -13.87
N PRO A 79 1.80 -4.61 -13.81
CA PRO A 79 0.90 -5.10 -14.87
C PRO A 79 -0.29 -4.16 -15.10
N SER A 80 -0.74 -4.08 -16.35
CA SER A 80 -1.87 -3.22 -16.74
C SER A 80 -3.22 -3.90 -16.50
N GLY A 81 -4.29 -3.11 -16.52
CA GLY A 81 -5.66 -3.62 -16.42
C GLY A 81 -6.16 -3.81 -15.00
N MET A 82 -5.33 -3.55 -14.00
CA MET A 82 -5.73 -3.61 -12.59
C MET A 82 -5.69 -2.23 -11.97
N HIS A 83 -6.60 -2.00 -11.04
CA HIS A 83 -6.73 -0.74 -10.33
C HIS A 83 -6.58 -0.97 -8.85
N PHE A 84 -6.09 0.03 -8.14
CA PHE A 84 -6.02 -0.02 -6.70
C PHE A 84 -6.32 1.34 -6.07
N SER A 85 -6.69 1.30 -4.82
CA SER A 85 -6.87 2.48 -3.99
C SER A 85 -6.20 2.24 -2.66
N LEU A 86 -5.35 3.18 -2.24
CA LEU A 86 -4.64 3.13 -0.97
C LEU A 86 -5.17 4.23 -0.06
N SER A 87 -5.49 3.88 1.15
CA SER A 87 -6.00 4.80 2.16
C SER A 87 -5.21 4.65 3.45
N HIS A 88 -5.08 5.76 4.17
CA HIS A 88 -4.37 5.80 5.45
C HIS A 88 -5.26 6.40 6.53
N ALA A 89 -5.16 5.84 7.74
CA ALA A 89 -5.76 6.44 8.92
C ALA A 89 -4.88 6.11 10.13
N GLY A 90 -4.25 7.14 10.71
CA GLY A 90 -3.27 6.95 11.75
C GLY A 90 -2.09 6.11 11.25
N GLN A 91 -1.85 4.99 11.91
CA GLN A 91 -0.79 4.04 11.54
C GLN A 91 -1.26 2.95 10.58
N TYR A 92 -2.56 2.93 10.25
CA TYR A 92 -3.14 1.88 9.44
C TYR A 92 -3.16 2.28 7.97
N CYS A 93 -2.86 1.30 7.11
CA CYS A 93 -3.02 1.41 5.67
C CYS A 93 -4.02 0.36 5.20
N MET A 94 -4.83 0.73 4.23
CA MET A 94 -5.77 -0.19 3.60
C MET A 94 -5.65 -0.06 2.09
N LEU A 95 -5.60 -1.19 1.41
CA LEU A 95 -5.48 -1.28 -0.04
C LEU A 95 -6.64 -2.09 -0.58
N ALA A 96 -7.32 -1.57 -1.60
CA ALA A 96 -8.27 -2.31 -2.39
C ALA A 96 -7.71 -2.49 -3.80
N VAL A 97 -7.80 -3.71 -4.33
CA VAL A 97 -7.29 -4.06 -5.67
C VAL A 97 -8.39 -4.75 -6.45
N GLY A 98 -8.62 -4.34 -7.69
CA GLY A 98 -9.63 -4.93 -8.55
C GLY A 98 -9.46 -4.56 -10.00
N ALA A 99 -10.32 -5.12 -10.85
CA ALA A 99 -10.27 -4.91 -12.30
C ALA A 99 -10.95 -3.63 -12.76
N CYS A 100 -11.66 -2.94 -11.86
CA CYS A 100 -12.31 -1.66 -12.15
C CYS A 100 -11.70 -0.54 -11.32
N PRO A 101 -11.87 0.73 -11.71
CA PRO A 101 -11.50 1.85 -10.85
C PRO A 101 -12.18 1.76 -9.49
N LEU A 102 -11.40 1.97 -8.44
CA LEU A 102 -11.82 1.79 -7.05
C LEU A 102 -11.59 3.06 -6.23
N GLY A 103 -12.51 3.32 -5.30
CA GLY A 103 -12.31 4.27 -4.22
C GLY A 103 -12.40 3.56 -2.89
N LEU A 104 -11.56 3.94 -1.94
CA LEU A 104 -11.54 3.36 -0.61
C LEU A 104 -11.21 4.44 0.41
N ASP A 105 -12.04 4.52 1.44
CA ASP A 105 -11.77 5.37 2.59
C ASP A 105 -11.61 4.50 3.83
N LEU A 106 -10.55 4.77 4.59
CA LEU A 106 -10.30 4.11 5.85
C LEU A 106 -10.50 5.11 6.97
N GLU A 107 -11.36 4.74 7.92
CA GLU A 107 -11.53 5.46 9.17
C GLU A 107 -11.18 4.54 10.32
N VAL A 108 -10.40 5.06 11.28
CA VAL A 108 -10.02 4.30 12.47
C VAL A 108 -10.82 4.81 13.66
N HIS A 109 -11.69 3.95 14.16
CA HIS A 109 -12.39 4.14 15.42
C HIS A 109 -11.83 3.13 16.44
N GLN A 110 -11.98 3.41 17.73
CA GLN A 110 -11.46 2.49 18.75
C GLN A 110 -11.95 1.05 18.59
N ALA A 111 -13.23 0.89 18.23
CA ALA A 111 -13.79 -0.43 17.96
C ALA A 111 -13.37 -0.96 16.59
N GLY A 112 -13.13 -0.08 15.63
CA GLY A 112 -12.79 -0.44 14.27
C GLY A 112 -11.38 -0.95 14.10
N ALA A 113 -10.43 -0.50 14.91
CA ALA A 113 -9.04 -0.94 14.80
C ALA A 113 -8.89 -2.45 15.06
N ALA A 114 -9.59 -2.98 16.06
CA ALA A 114 -9.59 -4.42 16.35
C ALA A 114 -10.30 -5.20 15.25
N ALA A 115 -11.41 -4.66 14.71
CA ALA A 115 -12.15 -5.29 13.62
C ALA A 115 -11.32 -5.36 12.34
N LEU A 116 -10.56 -4.31 12.04
CA LEU A 116 -9.66 -4.30 10.88
C LEU A 116 -8.62 -5.42 10.96
N GLN A 117 -8.05 -5.66 12.14
CA GLN A 117 -7.08 -6.74 12.31
C GLN A 117 -7.68 -8.12 12.05
N GLN A 118 -8.97 -8.29 12.32
CA GLN A 118 -9.66 -9.56 12.08
C GLN A 118 -10.08 -9.75 10.62
N LEU A 119 -10.32 -8.65 9.90
CA LEU A 119 -10.74 -8.72 8.51
C LEU A 119 -9.60 -8.97 7.54
N ILE A 120 -8.37 -8.90 8.02
CA ILE A 120 -7.20 -8.96 7.16
C ILE A 120 -6.61 -10.35 7.20
N PRO A 121 -6.71 -11.10 6.08
CA PRO A 121 -6.05 -12.41 5.98
C PRO A 121 -4.54 -12.28 5.83
N PHE A 122 -4.03 -11.05 5.59
CA PHE A 122 -2.62 -10.79 5.32
C PHE A 122 -2.16 -9.66 6.22
N VAL A 123 -1.38 -9.99 7.25
CA VAL A 123 -0.86 -9.01 8.20
C VAL A 123 0.64 -8.94 8.04
N MET A 124 1.12 -7.76 7.63
CA MET A 124 2.54 -7.48 7.45
C MET A 124 3.12 -6.87 8.71
N GLN A 125 3.36 -7.69 9.69
CA GLN A 125 3.95 -7.22 10.94
C GLN A 125 5.35 -7.77 11.14
#